data_abe40725f2a319b6b864da0b11f75f60
#
_entry.id   abe40725f2a319b6b864da0b11f75f60
#
_cell.length_a   1.000
_cell.length_b   1.000
_cell.length_c   1.000
_cell.angle_alpha   90.00
_cell.angle_beta   90.00
_cell.angle_gamma   90.00
#
_symmetry.space_group_name_H-M   'P 1'
#
loop_
_entity.id
_entity.type
_entity.pdbx_description
1 polymer ?
#
loop_
_entity_poly.entity_id
_entity_poly.type
_entity_poly.pdbx_seq_one_letter_code
_entity_poly.pdbx_strand_id
1 'polypeptide(L)'
;MSPPGGPGAPGKDAAVLRRRVEVVNRRGLHARAAARFVKTAEQFQAEIEVVKDGLKVSGISIMGLMMLAAAKGAALEIRARGREARPALAALVALVESGFDED
;
A
#
# COMPACT_ATOMS: atom_id res chain seq x y z
N MET A 1 -17.18 1.25 27.44
CA MET A 1 -16.97 1.06 27.07
C MET A 1 -16.34 0.88 26.60
N SER A 2 -16.25 0.92 26.20
CA SER A 2 -15.71 0.72 25.71
C SER A 2 -15.48 0.92 25.06
N PRO A 3 -15.18 1.08 24.92
CA PRO A 3 -14.97 1.26 24.20
C PRO A 3 -14.98 1.00 23.43
N PRO A 4 -15.04 1.34 23.07
CA PRO A 4 -15.19 1.03 22.20
C PRO A 4 -14.54 0.19 21.70
N GLY A 5 -14.42 0.23 21.63
CA GLY A 5 -13.90 -0.50 21.28
C GLY A 5 -13.77 -1.23 21.65
N GLY A 6 -13.97 -1.14 22.06
CA GLY A 6 -13.94 -1.64 22.40
C GLY A 6 -13.69 -2.31 22.23
N PRO A 7 -13.81 -2.34 22.49
CA PRO A 7 -13.14 -3.36 22.46
C PRO A 7 -13.04 -4.08 21.33
N GLY A 8 -13.77 -4.32 20.82
CA GLY A 8 -13.68 -5.22 19.92
C GLY A 8 -12.77 -4.96 18.87
N ALA A 9 -13.13 -4.24 18.14
CA ALA A 9 -12.37 -3.99 17.02
C ALA A 9 -11.17 -3.17 17.26
N PRO A 10 -10.86 -3.02 18.43
CA PRO A 10 -9.75 -2.19 18.74
C PRO A 10 -8.51 -2.55 17.97
N GLY A 11 -8.31 -3.78 17.79
CA GLY A 11 -7.08 -4.18 17.17
C GLY A 11 -6.88 -3.57 15.82
N LYS A 12 -7.91 -3.54 15.02
CA LYS A 12 -7.71 -3.04 13.69
C LYS A 12 -7.63 -1.53 13.63
N ASP A 13 -8.21 -0.85 14.58
CA ASP A 13 -8.09 0.59 14.60
C ASP A 13 -6.76 1.03 15.11
N ALA A 14 -6.18 0.26 15.98
CA ALA A 14 -4.98 0.69 16.65
C ALA A 14 -3.74 0.52 15.83
N ALA A 15 -3.77 -0.32 14.83
CA ALA A 15 -2.54 -0.73 14.20
C ALA A 15 -2.46 -0.37 12.73
N VAL A 16 -2.56 0.90 12.44
CA VAL A 16 -2.28 1.36 11.08
C VAL A 16 -0.79 1.65 10.97
N LEU A 17 -0.11 0.87 10.16
CA LEU A 17 1.31 1.06 9.89
C LEU A 17 1.46 1.86 8.61
N ARG A 18 2.46 2.72 8.56
CA ARG A 18 2.65 3.62 7.41
C ARG A 18 4.11 3.67 7.02
N ARG A 19 4.35 3.74 5.72
CA ARG A 19 5.69 3.94 5.20
C ARG A 19 5.64 4.80 3.95
N ARG A 20 6.58 5.71 3.85
CA ARG A 20 6.74 6.49 2.62
C ARG A 20 7.77 5.80 1.75
N VAL A 21 7.47 5.75 0.46
CA VAL A 21 8.39 5.17 -0.52
C VAL A 21 8.43 6.06 -1.73
N GLU A 22 9.51 5.96 -2.48
CA GLU A 22 9.65 6.71 -3.71
C GLU A 22 9.58 5.76 -4.90
N VAL A 23 8.82 6.15 -5.91
CA VAL A 23 8.75 5.39 -7.15
C VAL A 23 10.05 5.60 -7.89
N VAL A 24 10.78 4.51 -8.16
CA VAL A 24 12.12 4.62 -8.74
C VAL A 24 12.22 4.08 -10.16
N ASN A 25 11.23 3.33 -10.62
CA ASN A 25 11.28 2.76 -11.96
C ASN A 25 10.86 3.79 -12.99
N ARG A 26 11.42 3.65 -14.17
CA ARG A 26 11.25 4.64 -15.22
C ARG A 26 9.80 4.87 -15.61
N ARG A 27 9.02 3.81 -15.68
CA ARG A 27 7.63 3.89 -16.15
C ARG A 27 6.64 4.23 -15.06
N GLY A 28 7.10 4.30 -13.81
CA GLY A 28 6.21 4.61 -12.71
C GLY A 28 5.20 3.53 -12.44
N LEU A 29 4.09 3.92 -11.84
CA LEU A 29 3.05 2.98 -11.43
C LEU A 29 2.09 2.72 -12.59
N HIS A 30 2.63 2.15 -13.67
CA HIS A 30 1.85 1.79 -14.85
C HIS A 30 1.05 0.51 -14.58
N ALA A 31 0.26 0.07 -15.56
CA ALA A 31 -0.68 -1.02 -15.34
C ALA A 31 -0.02 -2.30 -14.83
N ARG A 32 1.12 -2.69 -15.40
CA ARG A 32 1.79 -3.90 -14.97
C ARG A 32 2.35 -3.77 -13.56
N ALA A 33 2.89 -2.60 -13.24
CA ALA A 33 3.39 -2.34 -11.89
C ALA A 33 2.25 -2.36 -10.88
N ALA A 34 1.12 -1.74 -11.23
CA ALA A 34 -0.05 -1.75 -10.36
C ALA A 34 -0.54 -3.19 -10.14
N ALA A 35 -0.53 -3.99 -11.20
CA ALA A 35 -0.95 -5.39 -11.08
C ALA A 35 -0.03 -6.16 -10.14
N ARG A 36 1.28 -5.91 -10.21
CA ARG A 36 2.22 -6.57 -9.30
C ARG A 36 2.00 -6.13 -7.86
N PHE A 37 1.69 -4.85 -7.67
CA PHE A 37 1.39 -4.34 -6.34
C PHE A 37 0.16 -5.06 -5.76
N VAL A 38 -0.91 -5.14 -6.54
CA VAL A 38 -2.14 -5.80 -6.11
C VAL A 38 -1.88 -7.26 -5.79
N LYS A 39 -1.15 -7.95 -6.66
CA LYS A 39 -0.87 -9.36 -6.45
C LYS A 39 -0.10 -9.59 -5.16
N THR A 40 0.86 -8.73 -4.87
CA THR A 40 1.61 -8.83 -3.63
C THR A 40 0.71 -8.55 -2.43
N ALA A 41 -0.10 -7.49 -2.52
CA ALA A 41 -0.99 -7.11 -1.42
C ALA A 41 -1.98 -8.23 -1.09
N GLU A 42 -2.46 -8.91 -2.12
CA GLU A 42 -3.46 -9.96 -1.92
C GLU A 42 -2.92 -11.21 -1.22
N GLN A 43 -1.62 -11.31 -1.08
CA GLN A 43 -1.02 -12.47 -0.41
C GLN A 43 -1.12 -12.38 1.11
N PHE A 44 -1.54 -11.23 1.62
CA PHE A 44 -1.55 -11.00 3.06
C PHE A 44 -2.95 -10.68 3.56
N GLN A 45 -3.22 -11.08 4.80
CA GLN A 45 -4.45 -10.70 5.45
C GLN A 45 -4.26 -9.33 6.08
N ALA A 46 -4.38 -8.33 5.25
CA ALA A 46 -4.20 -6.95 5.66
C ALA A 46 -4.96 -6.05 4.72
N GLU A 47 -5.41 -4.92 5.25
CA GLU A 47 -6.05 -3.90 4.45
C GLU A 47 -4.99 -2.91 4.04
N ILE A 48 -4.87 -2.67 2.75
CA ILE A 48 -3.81 -1.84 2.20
C ILE A 48 -4.41 -0.62 1.52
N GLU A 49 -3.84 0.55 1.81
CA GLU A 49 -4.20 1.79 1.14
C GLU A 49 -2.93 2.46 0.66
N VAL A 50 -3.04 3.20 -0.43
CA VAL A 50 -1.92 3.98 -0.96
C VAL A 50 -2.37 5.41 -1.15
N VAL A 51 -1.56 6.35 -0.69
CA VAL A 51 -1.90 7.77 -0.72
C VAL A 51 -0.82 8.52 -1.49
N LYS A 52 -1.26 9.40 -2.37
CA LYS A 52 -0.37 10.33 -3.07
C LYS A 52 -1.09 11.66 -3.20
N ASP A 53 -0.46 12.72 -2.72
CA ASP A 53 -1.00 14.08 -2.83
C ASP A 53 -2.45 14.17 -2.36
N GLY A 54 -2.75 13.49 -1.26
CA GLY A 54 -4.08 13.56 -0.68
C GLY A 54 -5.09 12.59 -1.28
N LEU A 55 -4.76 11.93 -2.38
CA LEU A 55 -5.66 10.95 -2.98
C LEU A 55 -5.36 9.57 -2.41
N LYS A 56 -6.37 8.95 -1.83
CA LYS A 56 -6.23 7.65 -1.20
C LYS A 56 -6.97 6.61 -2.02
N VAL A 57 -6.29 5.52 -2.34
CA VAL A 57 -6.87 4.43 -3.11
C VAL A 57 -6.62 3.11 -2.42
N SER A 58 -7.42 2.11 -2.77
CA SER A 58 -7.23 0.75 -2.24
C SER A 58 -6.01 0.11 -2.87
N GLY A 59 -5.22 -0.57 -2.04
CA GLY A 59 -4.04 -1.28 -2.51
C GLY A 59 -4.33 -2.53 -3.33
N ILE A 60 -5.61 -2.91 -3.45
CA ILE A 60 -5.98 -4.05 -4.29
C ILE A 60 -6.82 -3.62 -5.48
N SER A 61 -6.76 -2.34 -5.85
CA SER A 61 -7.45 -1.83 -7.03
C SER A 61 -6.42 -1.36 -8.05
N ILE A 62 -6.29 -2.11 -9.15
CA ILE A 62 -5.37 -1.71 -10.20
C ILE A 62 -5.75 -0.34 -10.75
N MET A 63 -7.05 -0.12 -10.99
CA MET A 63 -7.51 1.17 -11.49
C MET A 63 -7.22 2.28 -10.50
N GLY A 64 -7.48 2.03 -9.22
CA GLY A 64 -7.21 3.03 -8.19
C GLY A 64 -5.74 3.42 -8.17
N LEU A 65 -4.86 2.43 -8.21
CA LEU A 65 -3.42 2.69 -8.18
C LEU A 65 -3.00 3.49 -9.40
N MET A 66 -3.54 3.18 -10.57
CA MET A 66 -3.21 3.92 -11.78
C MET A 66 -3.69 5.36 -11.72
N MET A 67 -4.81 5.60 -11.03
CA MET A 67 -5.32 6.96 -10.88
C MET A 67 -4.41 7.86 -10.09
N LEU A 68 -3.49 7.29 -9.31
CA LEU A 68 -2.52 8.10 -8.59
C LEU A 68 -1.53 8.78 -9.55
N ALA A 69 -1.41 8.27 -10.75
CA ALA A 69 -0.51 8.83 -11.76
C ALA A 69 0.91 9.03 -11.23
N ALA A 70 1.39 8.03 -10.49
CA ALA A 70 2.70 8.16 -9.84
C ALA A 70 3.81 7.85 -10.82
N ALA A 71 4.56 8.88 -11.18
CA ALA A 71 5.70 8.75 -12.06
C ALA A 71 6.98 8.58 -11.25
N LYS A 72 8.08 8.28 -11.93
CA LYS A 72 9.36 8.17 -11.28
C LYS A 72 9.63 9.42 -10.44
N GLY A 73 10.04 9.21 -9.21
CA GLY A 73 10.31 10.30 -8.27
C GLY A 73 9.13 10.65 -7.37
N ALA A 74 7.94 10.13 -7.67
CA ALA A 74 6.78 10.42 -6.85
C ALA A 74 6.90 9.71 -5.51
N ALA A 75 6.41 10.38 -4.47
CA ALA A 75 6.37 9.80 -3.14
C ALA A 75 4.98 9.22 -2.88
N LEU A 76 4.95 8.01 -2.39
CA LEU A 76 3.72 7.34 -2.00
C LEU A 76 3.77 7.04 -0.52
N GLU A 77 2.61 7.06 0.13
CA GLU A 77 2.51 6.54 1.48
C GLU A 77 1.69 5.26 1.41
N ILE A 78 2.27 4.17 1.89
CA ILE A 78 1.57 2.89 1.95
C ILE A 78 1.13 2.69 3.38
N ARG A 79 -0.16 2.39 3.56
CA ARG A 79 -0.74 2.13 4.87
C ARG A 79 -1.25 0.71 4.92
N ALA A 80 -1.01 0.04 6.04
CA ALA A 80 -1.43 -1.33 6.20
C ALA A 80 -1.99 -1.55 7.59
N ARG A 81 -3.08 -2.30 7.69
CA ARG A 81 -3.63 -2.70 8.99
C ARG A 81 -4.22 -4.09 8.87
N GLY A 82 -4.27 -4.78 10.00
CA GLY A 82 -4.78 -6.14 10.06
C GLY A 82 -3.73 -7.10 10.54
N ARG A 83 -4.07 -8.38 10.49
CA ARG A 83 -3.23 -9.41 11.07
C ARG A 83 -1.83 -9.44 10.50
N GLU A 84 -1.73 -9.30 9.20
CA GLU A 84 -0.44 -9.39 8.53
C GLU A 84 0.02 -8.06 7.98
N ALA A 85 -0.38 -6.97 8.66
CA ALA A 85 -0.02 -5.64 8.19
C ALA A 85 1.49 -5.44 8.11
N ARG A 86 2.23 -5.93 9.09
CA ARG A 86 3.67 -5.72 9.11
C ARG A 86 4.39 -6.41 7.96
N PRO A 87 4.19 -7.72 7.72
CA PRO A 87 4.84 -8.34 6.57
C PRO A 87 4.31 -7.82 5.24
N ALA A 88 3.03 -7.46 5.17
CA ALA A 88 2.48 -6.90 3.95
C ALA A 88 3.18 -5.59 3.60
N LEU A 89 3.31 -4.71 4.58
CA LEU A 89 3.93 -3.42 4.35
C LEU A 89 5.40 -3.60 3.92
N ALA A 90 6.11 -4.51 4.59
CA ALA A 90 7.50 -4.77 4.23
C ALA A 90 7.62 -5.26 2.79
N ALA A 91 6.74 -6.16 2.39
CA ALA A 91 6.79 -6.71 1.02
C ALA A 91 6.48 -5.65 -0.01
N LEU A 92 5.49 -4.79 0.27
CA LEU A 92 5.10 -3.75 -0.67
C LEU A 92 6.16 -2.66 -0.78
N VAL A 93 6.77 -2.29 0.35
CA VAL A 93 7.86 -1.32 0.34
C VAL A 93 9.02 -1.86 -0.51
N ALA A 94 9.37 -3.13 -0.29
CA ALA A 94 10.46 -3.74 -1.05
C ALA A 94 10.15 -3.76 -2.55
N LEU A 95 8.90 -4.05 -2.90
CA LEU A 95 8.51 -4.09 -4.30
C LEU A 95 8.67 -2.74 -4.96
N VAL A 96 8.20 -1.67 -4.31
CA VAL A 96 8.31 -0.34 -4.88
C VAL A 96 9.77 0.09 -4.95
N GLU A 97 10.54 -0.20 -3.91
CA GLU A 97 11.94 0.20 -3.86
C GLU A 97 12.81 -0.55 -4.86
N SER A 98 12.37 -1.74 -5.27
CA SER A 98 13.07 -2.49 -6.30
C SER A 98 12.69 -2.05 -7.71
N GLY A 99 11.82 -1.03 -7.82
CA GLY A 99 11.34 -0.59 -9.11
C GLY A 99 10.37 -1.58 -9.73
N PHE A 100 9.61 -2.30 -8.91
CA PHE A 100 8.67 -3.34 -9.34
C PHE A 100 9.38 -4.44 -10.13
N ASP A 101 10.65 -4.65 -9.80
CA ASP A 101 11.49 -5.66 -10.46
C ASP A 101 11.63 -5.40 -11.96
N GLU A 102 11.46 -4.16 -12.37
CA GLU A 102 11.77 -3.72 -13.72
C GLU A 102 13.20 -3.20 -13.72
N ASP A 103 13.75 -3.12 -14.86
CA ASP A 103 15.09 -2.57 -14.93
C ASP A 103 15.15 -1.06 -14.74
#